data_e3d1f51542af1fd5304018b4950003c3
#
_entry.id   e3d1f51542af1fd5304018b4950003c3
#
_cell.length_a   1.000
_cell.length_b   1.000
_cell.length_c   1.000
_cell.angle_alpha   90.00
_cell.angle_beta   90.00
_cell.angle_gamma   90.00
#
_symmetry.space_group_name_H-M   'P 1'
#
loop_
_entity.id
_entity.type
_entity.pdbx_description
1 polymer ?
#
loop_
_entity_poly.entity_id
_entity_poly.type
_entity_poly.pdbx_seq_one_letter_code
_entity_poly.pdbx_strand_id
1 'polypeptide(L)'
;GSEINHLKEGDAAVVTWVPRNPINGRWRAPSAGVTWNEEPLDASTYTWGEDVIVWGGYAVKVDDDSPKDLSSIVGCAVLTGAGAVTHTAKVRPEQSVAVFGVGGVGLSAIQMASVLNAYPIIAVDIDEEKLKFASNFGATHFVNSSKVDPVDTIIEMTGGGVDYAFDAIGLRITNEQILPVTRSGGSGADNIGGMAVLIGMPGPEMTVWPGHFMFHQRQYRGSLGATYPDKDFNMYLRLYKEGKFPLDQLVTKRYKLEEINKACQDLQSGKILGRAILEY
;
A
#
# COMPACT_ATOMS: atom_id res chain seq x y z
N GLY A 1 15.91 17.24 -17.73
CA GLY A 1 15.48 18.23 -18.75
C GLY A 1 15.63 19.65 -18.21
N SER A 2 15.69 20.63 -19.10
CA SER A 2 15.97 22.04 -18.75
C SER A 2 14.95 22.70 -17.80
N GLU A 3 13.75 22.12 -17.70
CA GLU A 3 12.69 22.63 -16.79
C GLU A 3 12.68 21.97 -15.42
N ILE A 4 13.56 21.01 -15.17
CA ILE A 4 13.65 20.33 -13.87
C ILE A 4 14.54 21.15 -12.93
N ASN A 5 13.95 21.65 -11.85
CA ASN A 5 14.63 22.49 -10.86
C ASN A 5 14.74 21.84 -9.46
N HIS A 6 14.11 20.68 -9.24
CA HIS A 6 14.12 19.95 -7.97
C HIS A 6 15.14 18.82 -7.91
N LEU A 7 15.77 18.50 -9.04
CA LEU A 7 16.83 17.51 -9.19
C LEU A 7 17.98 18.11 -10.00
N LYS A 8 19.18 17.70 -9.70
CA LYS A 8 20.40 17.96 -10.46
C LYS A 8 21.10 16.64 -10.76
N GLU A 9 22.00 16.65 -11.71
CA GLU A 9 22.86 15.52 -12.03
C GLU A 9 23.61 15.02 -10.77
N GLY A 10 23.59 13.70 -10.53
CA GLY A 10 24.19 13.04 -9.38
C GLY A 10 23.29 12.92 -8.16
N ASP A 11 22.11 13.56 -8.11
CA ASP A 11 21.18 13.40 -7.00
C ASP A 11 20.64 11.97 -6.93
N ALA A 12 20.54 11.43 -5.71
CA ALA A 12 19.78 10.19 -5.45
C ALA A 12 18.28 10.45 -5.60
N ALA A 13 17.59 9.61 -6.37
CA ALA A 13 16.16 9.77 -6.61
C ALA A 13 15.40 8.43 -6.61
N VAL A 14 14.16 8.47 -6.16
CA VAL A 14 13.20 7.37 -6.28
C VAL A 14 12.19 7.71 -7.36
N VAL A 15 11.99 6.79 -8.29
CA VAL A 15 10.93 6.89 -9.30
C VAL A 15 9.63 6.32 -8.74
N THR A 16 8.53 7.05 -8.96
CA THR A 16 7.18 6.65 -8.53
C THR A 16 6.17 6.86 -9.65
N TRP A 17 4.98 6.34 -9.49
CA TRP A 17 3.83 6.56 -10.38
C TRP A 17 2.91 7.68 -9.89
N VAL A 18 3.11 8.18 -8.67
CA VAL A 18 2.34 9.28 -8.09
C VAL A 18 3.03 10.60 -8.40
N PRO A 19 2.34 11.56 -9.05
CA PRO A 19 2.93 12.86 -9.31
C PRO A 19 3.28 13.60 -8.03
N ARG A 20 4.45 14.23 -7.97
CA ARG A 20 4.86 15.12 -6.88
C ARG A 20 3.85 16.26 -6.66
N ASN A 21 3.30 16.79 -7.75
CA ASN A 21 2.21 17.74 -7.76
C ASN A 21 0.94 17.08 -8.29
N PRO A 22 -0.16 17.05 -7.55
CA PRO A 22 -1.40 16.45 -7.99
C PRO A 22 -1.89 17.07 -9.31
N ILE A 23 -2.37 16.23 -10.21
CA ILE A 23 -3.00 16.65 -11.47
C ILE A 23 -4.51 16.48 -11.31
N ASN A 24 -5.23 17.60 -11.15
CA ASN A 24 -6.66 17.57 -10.92
C ASN A 24 -7.42 16.86 -12.05
N GLY A 25 -8.35 15.99 -11.68
CA GLY A 25 -9.20 15.24 -12.60
C GLY A 25 -8.52 14.13 -13.38
N ARG A 26 -7.26 13.83 -13.07
CA ARG A 26 -6.51 12.73 -13.70
C ARG A 26 -5.87 11.84 -12.65
N TRP A 27 -5.99 10.54 -12.83
CA TRP A 27 -5.34 9.56 -11.97
C TRP A 27 -3.94 9.17 -12.45
N ARG A 28 -3.59 9.54 -13.69
CA ARG A 28 -2.24 9.38 -14.26
C ARG A 28 -1.79 10.68 -14.90
N ALA A 29 -0.49 10.95 -14.86
CA ALA A 29 0.11 11.96 -15.69
C ALA A 29 -0.03 11.57 -17.19
N PRO A 30 0.06 12.56 -18.10
CA PRO A 30 0.17 12.28 -19.51
C PRO A 30 1.33 11.33 -19.78
N SER A 31 1.19 10.48 -20.79
CA SER A 31 2.30 9.71 -21.34
C SER A 31 3.48 10.65 -21.63
N ALA A 32 4.70 10.17 -21.36
CA ALA A 32 5.92 10.96 -21.62
C ALA A 32 6.21 11.15 -23.12
N GLY A 33 5.31 10.74 -24.02
CA GLY A 33 5.50 10.80 -25.47
C GLY A 33 6.60 9.85 -25.98
N VAL A 34 6.87 8.79 -25.23
CA VAL A 34 7.85 7.77 -25.62
C VAL A 34 7.26 6.90 -26.71
N THR A 35 8.05 6.64 -27.75
CA THR A 35 7.72 5.70 -28.82
C THR A 35 8.69 4.51 -28.81
N TRP A 36 8.19 3.35 -29.21
CA TRP A 36 9.00 2.16 -29.47
C TRP A 36 8.68 1.67 -30.89
N ASN A 37 9.70 1.58 -31.75
CA ASN A 37 9.52 1.26 -33.18
C ASN A 37 8.45 2.14 -33.86
N GLU A 38 8.50 3.43 -33.60
CA GLU A 38 7.56 4.46 -34.11
C GLU A 38 6.14 4.39 -33.55
N GLU A 39 5.81 3.37 -32.75
CA GLU A 39 4.51 3.23 -32.10
C GLU A 39 4.51 3.90 -30.70
N PRO A 40 3.46 4.68 -30.37
CA PRO A 40 3.34 5.29 -29.06
C PRO A 40 3.27 4.24 -27.95
N LEU A 41 4.07 4.42 -26.90
CA LEU A 41 3.95 3.62 -25.67
C LEU A 41 2.98 4.29 -24.71
N ASP A 42 1.86 3.60 -24.43
CA ASP A 42 0.85 4.08 -23.48
C ASP A 42 1.23 3.67 -22.03
N ALA A 43 2.38 4.14 -21.57
CA ALA A 43 2.75 3.95 -20.17
C ALA A 43 3.51 5.18 -19.66
N SER A 44 3.29 5.46 -18.40
CA SER A 44 3.83 6.64 -17.75
C SER A 44 5.20 6.40 -17.11
N THR A 45 5.56 5.14 -16.82
CA THR A 45 6.76 4.80 -16.07
C THR A 45 7.23 3.38 -16.39
N TYR A 46 8.46 3.25 -16.84
CA TYR A 46 9.16 1.97 -17.03
C TYR A 46 10.40 1.98 -16.16
N THR A 47 10.54 1.02 -15.25
CA THR A 47 11.64 0.98 -14.28
C THR A 47 12.42 -0.33 -14.26
N TRP A 48 12.13 -1.26 -15.17
CA TRP A 48 12.89 -2.51 -15.32
C TRP A 48 13.96 -2.33 -16.40
N GLY A 49 15.01 -1.59 -16.06
CA GLY A 49 16.12 -1.27 -16.96
C GLY A 49 17.21 -0.53 -16.19
N GLU A 50 18.45 -0.66 -16.65
CA GLU A 50 19.62 0.04 -16.09
C GLU A 50 19.45 1.56 -16.16
N ASP A 51 18.92 2.03 -17.29
CA ASP A 51 18.57 3.43 -17.52
C ASP A 51 17.09 3.59 -17.79
N VAL A 52 16.48 4.64 -17.25
CA VAL A 52 15.07 4.92 -17.42
C VAL A 52 14.82 6.39 -17.78
N ILE A 53 13.86 6.62 -18.66
CA ILE A 53 13.37 7.97 -18.96
C ILE A 53 11.99 8.10 -18.30
N VAL A 54 11.85 9.09 -17.42
CA VAL A 54 10.60 9.35 -16.72
C VAL A 54 10.23 10.84 -16.78
N TRP A 55 8.95 11.11 -16.70
CA TRP A 55 8.51 12.48 -16.48
C TRP A 55 9.05 13.00 -15.13
N GLY A 56 9.65 14.20 -15.12
CA GLY A 56 10.28 14.74 -13.91
C GLY A 56 9.36 14.83 -12.69
N GLY A 57 8.04 14.94 -12.89
CA GLY A 57 7.06 14.90 -11.81
C GLY A 57 6.96 13.55 -11.08
N TYR A 58 7.55 12.49 -11.63
CA TYR A 58 7.62 11.16 -11.02
C TYR A 58 8.96 10.84 -10.34
N ALA A 59 9.95 11.73 -10.45
CA ALA A 59 11.24 11.56 -9.81
C ALA A 59 11.32 12.39 -8.53
N VAL A 60 11.55 11.72 -7.41
CA VAL A 60 11.56 12.30 -6.07
C VAL A 60 12.96 12.23 -5.50
N LYS A 61 13.53 13.39 -5.13
CA LYS A 61 14.84 13.43 -4.48
C LYS A 61 14.75 12.78 -3.09
N VAL A 62 15.72 11.92 -2.81
CA VAL A 62 15.94 11.34 -1.48
C VAL A 62 17.33 11.69 -0.99
N ASP A 63 17.58 11.50 0.31
CA ASP A 63 18.90 11.75 0.89
C ASP A 63 19.96 10.86 0.24
N ASP A 64 21.16 11.41 -0.02
CA ASP A 64 22.24 10.71 -0.73
C ASP A 64 22.75 9.46 0.01
N ASP A 65 22.57 9.40 1.34
CA ASP A 65 22.90 8.26 2.21
C ASP A 65 21.76 7.24 2.33
N SER A 66 20.68 7.39 1.57
CA SER A 66 19.57 6.43 1.55
C SER A 66 20.00 5.12 0.88
N PRO A 67 19.63 3.95 1.43
CA PRO A 67 19.95 2.67 0.84
C PRO A 67 19.24 2.52 -0.51
N LYS A 68 20.01 2.45 -1.61
CA LYS A 68 19.45 2.48 -2.98
C LYS A 68 18.52 1.31 -3.27
N ASP A 69 18.87 0.13 -2.80
CA ASP A 69 18.10 -1.10 -2.97
C ASP A 69 16.74 -1.03 -2.23
N LEU A 70 16.74 -0.61 -0.98
CA LEU A 70 15.51 -0.49 -0.17
C LEU A 70 14.65 0.70 -0.60
N SER A 71 15.26 1.77 -1.09
CA SER A 71 14.53 2.94 -1.60
C SER A 71 13.64 2.58 -2.80
N SER A 72 14.00 1.57 -3.58
CA SER A 72 13.23 1.14 -4.77
C SER A 72 11.80 0.73 -4.45
N ILE A 73 11.52 0.16 -3.27
CA ILE A 73 10.17 -0.27 -2.89
C ILE A 73 9.31 0.88 -2.33
N VAL A 74 9.93 2.01 -1.99
CA VAL A 74 9.22 3.18 -1.44
C VAL A 74 8.30 3.81 -2.48
N GLY A 75 8.71 3.83 -3.74
CA GLY A 75 7.99 4.48 -4.86
C GLY A 75 6.67 3.81 -5.27
N CYS A 76 6.32 2.66 -4.69
CA CYS A 76 5.05 1.97 -4.98
C CYS A 76 4.45 1.31 -3.73
N ALA A 77 5.00 0.18 -3.28
CA ALA A 77 4.36 -0.62 -2.23
C ALA A 77 4.26 0.12 -0.89
N VAL A 78 5.35 0.76 -0.48
CA VAL A 78 5.41 1.47 0.81
C VAL A 78 4.48 2.69 0.81
N LEU A 79 4.59 3.56 -0.20
CA LEU A 79 3.72 4.74 -0.30
C LEU A 79 2.24 4.37 -0.30
N THR A 80 1.90 3.26 -0.97
CA THR A 80 0.51 2.84 -1.15
C THR A 80 -0.09 2.33 0.17
N GLY A 81 0.60 1.43 0.86
CA GLY A 81 0.13 0.89 2.13
C GLY A 81 0.22 1.91 3.28
N ALA A 82 1.39 2.49 3.49
CA ALA A 82 1.59 3.47 4.55
C ALA A 82 0.75 4.74 4.34
N GLY A 83 0.64 5.21 3.10
CA GLY A 83 -0.18 6.37 2.77
C GLY A 83 -1.67 6.16 2.97
N ALA A 84 -2.18 4.95 2.72
CA ALA A 84 -3.57 4.62 3.01
C ALA A 84 -3.90 4.79 4.51
N VAL A 85 -2.98 4.36 5.37
CA VAL A 85 -3.11 4.49 6.83
C VAL A 85 -2.99 5.95 7.26
N THR A 86 -1.96 6.67 6.76
CA THR A 86 -1.62 8.02 7.22
C THR A 86 -2.55 9.09 6.63
N HIS A 87 -2.84 9.03 5.33
CA HIS A 87 -3.50 10.13 4.62
C HIS A 87 -4.96 9.83 4.27
N THR A 88 -5.30 8.56 3.93
CA THR A 88 -6.68 8.21 3.61
C THR A 88 -7.50 7.97 4.86
N ALA A 89 -7.09 7.01 5.70
CA ALA A 89 -7.76 6.66 6.94
C ALA A 89 -7.46 7.64 8.08
N LYS A 90 -6.23 8.19 8.11
CA LYS A 90 -5.75 9.08 9.18
C LYS A 90 -5.82 8.41 10.55
N VAL A 91 -5.35 7.17 10.59
CA VAL A 91 -5.30 6.35 11.79
C VAL A 91 -4.58 7.08 12.92
N ARG A 92 -5.13 6.97 14.13
CA ARG A 92 -4.59 7.56 15.35
C ARG A 92 -4.20 6.45 16.34
N PRO A 93 -3.38 6.76 17.34
CA PRO A 93 -3.07 5.82 18.42
C PRO A 93 -4.33 5.21 19.02
N GLU A 94 -4.24 3.94 19.43
CA GLU A 94 -5.30 3.14 20.04
C GLU A 94 -6.48 2.77 19.11
N GLN A 95 -6.50 3.24 17.87
CA GLN A 95 -7.53 2.82 16.91
C GLN A 95 -7.20 1.45 16.33
N SER A 96 -8.25 0.65 16.15
CA SER A 96 -8.16 -0.72 15.66
C SER A 96 -8.12 -0.79 14.13
N VAL A 97 -7.28 -1.71 13.62
CA VAL A 97 -7.02 -1.85 12.18
C VAL A 97 -7.09 -3.32 11.77
N ALA A 98 -7.79 -3.62 10.67
CA ALA A 98 -7.71 -4.91 9.99
C ALA A 98 -7.17 -4.71 8.56
N VAL A 99 -6.20 -5.54 8.14
CA VAL A 99 -5.58 -5.48 6.82
C VAL A 99 -5.79 -6.81 6.11
N PHE A 100 -6.57 -6.80 5.04
CA PHE A 100 -6.83 -7.95 4.17
C PHE A 100 -5.78 -8.01 3.08
N GLY A 101 -5.01 -9.10 3.10
CA GLY A 101 -3.85 -9.32 2.24
C GLY A 101 -2.56 -8.78 2.85
N VAL A 102 -1.66 -9.67 3.25
CA VAL A 102 -0.37 -9.33 3.86
C VAL A 102 0.79 -9.52 2.89
N GLY A 103 0.61 -9.07 1.64
CA GLY A 103 1.68 -8.84 0.67
C GLY A 103 2.41 -7.52 0.96
N GLY A 104 3.29 -7.08 0.05
CA GLY A 104 4.11 -5.88 0.28
C GLY A 104 3.35 -4.59 0.60
N VAL A 105 2.15 -4.39 0.03
CA VAL A 105 1.29 -3.23 0.31
C VAL A 105 0.65 -3.37 1.68
N GLY A 106 0.06 -4.55 1.99
CA GLY A 106 -0.58 -4.78 3.29
C GLY A 106 0.41 -4.75 4.44
N LEU A 107 1.61 -5.33 4.28
CA LEU A 107 2.69 -5.24 5.28
C LEU A 107 3.12 -3.79 5.52
N SER A 108 3.17 -2.95 4.47
CA SER A 108 3.48 -1.53 4.63
C SER A 108 2.37 -0.77 5.38
N ALA A 109 1.10 -1.18 5.20
CA ALA A 109 -0.01 -0.64 5.99
C ALA A 109 0.09 -1.09 7.47
N ILE A 110 0.38 -2.35 7.73
CA ILE A 110 0.60 -2.90 9.08
C ILE A 110 1.75 -2.18 9.78
N GLN A 111 2.90 -2.02 9.12
CA GLN A 111 4.03 -1.27 9.67
C GLN A 111 3.66 0.16 10.07
N MET A 112 2.97 0.87 9.18
CA MET A 112 2.59 2.25 9.46
C MET A 112 1.55 2.33 10.58
N ALA A 113 0.59 1.42 10.64
CA ALA A 113 -0.35 1.33 11.76
C ALA A 113 0.39 1.09 13.09
N SER A 114 1.43 0.24 13.09
CA SER A 114 2.30 0.01 14.25
C SER A 114 3.08 1.26 14.65
N VAL A 115 3.68 1.97 13.69
CA VAL A 115 4.37 3.26 13.94
C VAL A 115 3.44 4.29 14.57
N LEU A 116 2.16 4.28 14.20
CA LEU A 116 1.14 5.17 14.75
C LEU A 116 0.52 4.66 16.07
N ASN A 117 1.02 3.54 16.62
CA ASN A 117 0.49 2.91 17.84
C ASN A 117 -1.00 2.53 17.73
N ALA A 118 -1.44 2.06 16.57
CA ALA A 118 -2.77 1.46 16.42
C ALA A 118 -2.86 0.13 17.19
N TYR A 119 -4.03 -0.19 17.72
CA TYR A 119 -4.27 -1.47 18.43
C TYR A 119 -5.77 -1.81 18.50
N PRO A 120 -6.17 -3.07 18.27
CA PRO A 120 -5.36 -4.15 17.68
C PRO A 120 -5.03 -3.89 16.20
N ILE A 121 -3.95 -4.52 15.70
CA ILE A 121 -3.59 -4.59 14.28
C ILE A 121 -3.79 -6.04 13.83
N ILE A 122 -4.83 -6.27 13.04
CA ILE A 122 -5.28 -7.60 12.62
C ILE A 122 -4.83 -7.85 11.18
N ALA A 123 -3.99 -8.86 10.98
CA ALA A 123 -3.59 -9.34 9.67
C ALA A 123 -4.54 -10.43 9.17
N VAL A 124 -5.06 -10.32 7.95
CA VAL A 124 -5.98 -11.28 7.32
C VAL A 124 -5.38 -11.77 6.01
N ASP A 125 -5.16 -13.07 5.88
CA ASP A 125 -4.69 -13.72 4.64
C ASP A 125 -5.15 -15.19 4.63
N ILE A 126 -5.05 -15.85 3.47
CA ILE A 126 -5.29 -17.29 3.33
C ILE A 126 -4.05 -18.13 3.66
N ASP A 127 -2.88 -17.52 3.68
CA ASP A 127 -1.57 -18.15 3.81
C ASP A 127 -1.00 -17.96 5.23
N GLU A 128 -0.77 -19.08 5.92
CA GLU A 128 -0.29 -19.11 7.30
C GLU A 128 1.15 -18.54 7.44
N GLU A 129 2.01 -18.78 6.42
CA GLU A 129 3.40 -18.28 6.44
C GLU A 129 3.41 -16.74 6.32
N LYS A 130 2.55 -16.19 5.46
CA LYS A 130 2.38 -14.74 5.34
C LYS A 130 1.84 -14.12 6.61
N LEU A 131 0.85 -14.75 7.26
CA LEU A 131 0.33 -14.30 8.55
C LEU A 131 1.43 -14.28 9.62
N LYS A 132 2.19 -15.37 9.73
CA LYS A 132 3.33 -15.45 10.65
C LYS A 132 4.37 -14.37 10.33
N PHE A 133 4.65 -14.13 9.04
CA PHE A 133 5.59 -13.11 8.62
C PHE A 133 5.13 -11.69 8.99
N ALA A 134 3.81 -11.43 8.97
CA ALA A 134 3.25 -10.13 9.34
C ALA A 134 3.52 -9.73 10.80
N SER A 135 3.83 -10.68 11.68
CA SER A 135 4.20 -10.38 13.08
C SER A 135 5.48 -9.52 13.17
N ASN A 136 6.41 -9.69 12.23
CA ASN A 136 7.66 -8.91 12.17
C ASN A 136 7.41 -7.42 11.87
N PHE A 137 6.22 -7.08 11.41
CA PHE A 137 5.84 -5.73 10.98
C PHE A 137 4.85 -5.06 11.93
N GLY A 138 4.52 -5.70 13.04
CA GLY A 138 3.67 -5.12 14.08
C GLY A 138 2.22 -5.61 14.06
N ALA A 139 1.86 -6.64 13.27
CA ALA A 139 0.58 -7.30 13.41
C ALA A 139 0.48 -7.97 14.80
N THR A 140 -0.63 -7.72 15.50
CA THR A 140 -0.88 -8.23 16.85
C THR A 140 -1.83 -9.42 16.87
N HIS A 141 -2.70 -9.54 15.87
CA HIS A 141 -3.68 -10.60 15.70
C HIS A 141 -3.68 -11.10 14.25
N PHE A 142 -4.10 -12.36 14.08
CA PHE A 142 -4.01 -13.06 12.79
C PHE A 142 -5.31 -13.80 12.51
N VAL A 143 -5.84 -13.67 11.31
CA VAL A 143 -7.03 -14.36 10.84
C VAL A 143 -6.74 -15.06 9.53
N ASN A 144 -6.76 -16.39 9.54
CA ASN A 144 -6.62 -17.18 8.31
C ASN A 144 -8.00 -17.36 7.66
N SER A 145 -8.29 -16.57 6.64
CA SER A 145 -9.60 -16.57 5.97
C SER A 145 -9.87 -17.81 5.11
N SER A 146 -8.89 -18.72 4.95
CA SER A 146 -9.15 -20.04 4.37
C SER A 146 -9.75 -21.05 5.37
N LYS A 147 -9.67 -20.73 6.67
CA LYS A 147 -10.10 -21.62 7.76
C LYS A 147 -11.35 -21.14 8.48
N VAL A 148 -11.56 -19.82 8.53
CA VAL A 148 -12.68 -19.18 9.25
C VAL A 148 -13.27 -18.05 8.44
N ASP A 149 -14.50 -17.65 8.71
CA ASP A 149 -15.07 -16.40 8.18
C ASP A 149 -14.36 -15.21 8.84
N PRO A 150 -13.67 -14.34 8.09
CA PRO A 150 -12.93 -13.24 8.67
C PRO A 150 -13.84 -12.14 9.23
N VAL A 151 -15.08 -12.01 8.71
CA VAL A 151 -16.03 -10.99 9.17
C VAL A 151 -16.48 -11.32 10.58
N ASP A 152 -17.02 -12.52 10.78
CA ASP A 152 -17.51 -12.97 12.06
C ASP A 152 -16.38 -13.02 13.11
N THR A 153 -15.21 -13.54 12.72
CA THR A 153 -14.04 -13.65 13.60
C THR A 153 -13.55 -12.29 14.08
N ILE A 154 -13.46 -11.29 13.19
CA ILE A 154 -13.00 -9.95 13.56
C ILE A 154 -14.04 -9.24 14.45
N ILE A 155 -15.33 -9.37 14.14
CA ILE A 155 -16.40 -8.79 14.96
C ILE A 155 -16.37 -9.37 16.37
N GLU A 156 -16.22 -10.69 16.51
CA GLU A 156 -16.11 -11.35 17.82
C GLU A 156 -14.85 -10.90 18.57
N MET A 157 -13.69 -10.92 17.91
CA MET A 157 -12.39 -10.56 18.48
C MET A 157 -12.36 -9.11 19.01
N THR A 158 -13.07 -8.20 18.33
CA THR A 158 -13.04 -6.76 18.64
C THR A 158 -14.27 -6.28 19.44
N GLY A 159 -15.24 -7.16 19.64
CA GLY A 159 -16.49 -6.79 20.31
C GLY A 159 -17.37 -5.85 19.49
N GLY A 160 -17.29 -5.91 18.15
CA GLY A 160 -18.19 -5.11 17.28
C GLY A 160 -17.57 -4.52 16.02
N GLY A 161 -16.34 -4.85 15.72
CA GLY A 161 -15.62 -4.44 14.50
C GLY A 161 -14.49 -3.43 14.74
N VAL A 162 -13.70 -3.18 13.70
CA VAL A 162 -12.53 -2.30 13.75
C VAL A 162 -12.86 -0.86 13.34
N ASP A 163 -12.03 0.09 13.75
CA ASP A 163 -12.12 1.47 13.26
C ASP A 163 -11.82 1.58 11.77
N TYR A 164 -10.82 0.83 11.29
CA TYR A 164 -10.42 0.83 9.89
C TYR A 164 -10.16 -0.58 9.37
N ALA A 165 -10.69 -0.87 8.18
CA ALA A 165 -10.38 -2.10 7.47
C ALA A 165 -9.81 -1.77 6.09
N PHE A 166 -8.66 -2.36 5.74
CA PHE A 166 -7.94 -2.11 4.49
C PHE A 166 -7.98 -3.35 3.61
N ASP A 167 -8.35 -3.20 2.33
CA ASP A 167 -8.18 -4.24 1.32
C ASP A 167 -6.93 -3.95 0.47
N ALA A 168 -5.88 -4.75 0.63
CA ALA A 168 -4.65 -4.70 -0.15
C ALA A 168 -4.57 -5.80 -1.24
N ILE A 169 -5.70 -6.45 -1.57
CA ILE A 169 -5.81 -7.54 -2.55
C ILE A 169 -6.56 -7.07 -3.80
N GLY A 170 -7.79 -6.56 -3.64
CA GLY A 170 -8.65 -6.11 -4.72
C GLY A 170 -9.61 -7.19 -5.26
N LEU A 171 -9.73 -8.35 -4.62
CA LEU A 171 -10.73 -9.35 -4.99
C LEU A 171 -12.13 -8.92 -4.59
N ARG A 172 -13.14 -9.31 -5.36
CA ARG A 172 -14.54 -9.00 -5.05
C ARG A 172 -14.89 -9.39 -3.61
N ILE A 173 -14.53 -10.60 -3.19
CA ILE A 173 -14.83 -11.11 -1.85
C ILE A 173 -14.22 -10.23 -0.76
N THR A 174 -12.97 -9.81 -0.90
CA THR A 174 -12.31 -8.95 0.10
C THR A 174 -12.86 -7.53 0.08
N ASN A 175 -13.19 -6.99 -1.09
CA ASN A 175 -13.88 -5.69 -1.22
C ASN A 175 -15.24 -5.69 -0.49
N GLU A 176 -15.97 -6.81 -0.55
CA GLU A 176 -17.26 -6.98 0.12
C GLU A 176 -17.13 -7.22 1.64
N GLN A 177 -15.99 -7.79 2.10
CA GLN A 177 -15.74 -8.11 3.52
C GLN A 177 -15.22 -6.93 4.34
N ILE A 178 -14.46 -6.00 3.75
CA ILE A 178 -13.84 -4.90 4.53
C ILE A 178 -14.85 -3.91 5.12
N LEU A 179 -16.05 -3.78 4.57
CA LEU A 179 -17.05 -2.86 5.12
C LEU A 179 -17.78 -3.43 6.34
N PRO A 180 -18.32 -4.67 6.32
CA PRO A 180 -19.01 -5.24 7.46
C PRO A 180 -18.12 -5.46 8.69
N VAL A 181 -16.80 -5.66 8.53
CA VAL A 181 -15.88 -5.82 9.67
C VAL A 181 -15.61 -4.52 10.43
N THR A 182 -16.00 -3.37 9.88
CA THR A 182 -15.83 -2.10 10.58
C THR A 182 -16.91 -1.90 11.65
N ARG A 183 -16.56 -1.20 12.72
CA ARG A 183 -17.50 -0.92 13.81
C ARG A 183 -18.73 -0.16 13.31
N SER A 184 -19.85 -0.43 13.95
CA SER A 184 -21.08 0.31 13.68
C SER A 184 -21.02 1.70 14.32
N GLY A 185 -21.53 2.68 13.62
CA GLY A 185 -22.02 3.92 14.19
C GLY A 185 -23.54 3.81 14.45
N GLY A 186 -24.22 4.93 14.48
CA GLY A 186 -25.67 4.98 14.70
C GLY A 186 -26.25 6.38 14.47
N SER A 187 -27.37 6.64 15.07
CA SER A 187 -28.00 7.96 14.98
C SER A 187 -27.23 9.04 15.74
N GLY A 188 -27.26 10.26 15.25
CA GLY A 188 -26.55 11.42 15.81
C GLY A 188 -25.31 11.82 14.98
N ALA A 189 -25.01 13.12 14.98
CA ALA A 189 -23.98 13.70 14.11
C ALA A 189 -22.57 13.16 14.34
N ASP A 190 -22.24 12.78 15.58
CA ASP A 190 -20.91 12.34 15.97
C ASP A 190 -20.80 10.80 16.08
N ASN A 191 -21.88 10.08 15.76
CA ASN A 191 -21.91 8.61 15.87
C ASN A 191 -21.56 7.94 14.54
N ILE A 192 -20.41 8.29 14.00
CA ILE A 192 -19.90 7.78 12.72
C ILE A 192 -19.30 6.39 12.92
N GLY A 193 -19.65 5.45 12.03
CA GLY A 193 -19.07 4.11 11.97
C GLY A 193 -17.63 4.09 11.50
N GLY A 194 -17.03 2.91 11.48
CA GLY A 194 -15.69 2.70 10.98
C GLY A 194 -15.58 2.88 9.45
N MET A 195 -14.36 2.89 8.94
CA MET A 195 -14.07 3.12 7.53
C MET A 195 -13.40 1.91 6.88
N ALA A 196 -13.98 1.45 5.78
CA ALA A 196 -13.35 0.52 4.83
C ALA A 196 -12.52 1.30 3.81
N VAL A 197 -11.29 0.86 3.56
CA VAL A 197 -10.36 1.51 2.62
C VAL A 197 -9.92 0.52 1.55
N LEU A 198 -10.31 0.77 0.33
CA LEU A 198 -9.95 -0.01 -0.85
C LEU A 198 -8.61 0.49 -1.39
N ILE A 199 -7.59 -0.37 -1.40
CA ILE A 199 -6.25 -0.11 -1.92
C ILE A 199 -5.97 -0.99 -3.15
N GLY A 200 -6.33 -2.28 -3.06
CA GLY A 200 -6.11 -3.26 -4.12
C GLY A 200 -6.85 -2.87 -5.40
N MET A 201 -6.32 -3.29 -6.55
CA MET A 201 -6.98 -3.03 -7.85
C MET A 201 -8.28 -3.82 -7.93
N PRO A 202 -9.45 -3.16 -7.88
CA PRO A 202 -10.73 -3.86 -7.80
C PRO A 202 -11.15 -4.44 -9.15
N GLY A 203 -11.96 -5.50 -9.08
CA GLY A 203 -12.78 -5.94 -10.21
C GLY A 203 -13.88 -4.90 -10.53
N PRO A 204 -14.66 -5.14 -11.62
CA PRO A 204 -15.64 -4.19 -12.10
C PRO A 204 -16.86 -4.04 -11.17
N GLU A 205 -17.11 -4.99 -10.30
CA GLU A 205 -18.34 -5.06 -9.51
C GLU A 205 -18.09 -5.57 -8.09
N MET A 206 -18.83 -5.02 -7.14
CA MET A 206 -18.98 -5.52 -5.77
C MET A 206 -20.42 -5.31 -5.30
N THR A 207 -20.87 -6.13 -4.35
CA THR A 207 -22.19 -5.99 -3.72
C THR A 207 -22.04 -5.37 -2.34
N VAL A 208 -22.79 -4.30 -2.09
CA VAL A 208 -22.81 -3.64 -0.78
C VAL A 208 -24.25 -3.44 -0.34
N TRP A 209 -24.57 -3.88 0.87
CA TRP A 209 -25.87 -3.58 1.46
C TRP A 209 -25.92 -2.09 1.88
N PRO A 210 -26.86 -1.29 1.33
CA PRO A 210 -26.94 0.14 1.63
C PRO A 210 -27.15 0.46 3.11
N GLY A 211 -27.67 -0.47 3.89
CA GLY A 211 -27.82 -0.33 5.33
C GLY A 211 -26.53 -0.11 6.09
N HIS A 212 -25.38 -0.55 5.55
CA HIS A 212 -24.08 -0.21 6.12
C HIS A 212 -23.86 1.29 6.20
N PHE A 213 -24.29 2.02 5.19
CA PHE A 213 -24.14 3.48 5.14
C PHE A 213 -25.23 4.17 5.95
N MET A 214 -26.49 3.75 5.80
CA MET A 214 -27.64 4.44 6.38
C MET A 214 -27.79 4.17 7.88
N PHE A 215 -27.76 2.89 8.31
CA PHE A 215 -28.04 2.51 9.68
C PHE A 215 -26.80 2.42 10.56
N HIS A 216 -25.67 2.01 9.95
CA HIS A 216 -24.40 1.81 10.65
C HIS A 216 -23.43 2.97 10.47
N GLN A 217 -23.78 3.98 9.68
CA GLN A 217 -22.93 5.17 9.40
C GLN A 217 -21.49 4.82 8.99
N ARG A 218 -21.27 3.62 8.43
CA ARG A 218 -19.97 3.15 7.95
C ARG A 218 -19.55 3.91 6.72
N GLN A 219 -18.25 4.03 6.51
CA GLN A 219 -17.67 4.72 5.37
C GLN A 219 -16.94 3.73 4.46
N TYR A 220 -17.00 3.95 3.15
CA TYR A 220 -16.21 3.20 2.17
C TYR A 220 -15.42 4.20 1.30
N ARG A 221 -14.10 4.06 1.24
CA ARG A 221 -13.24 5.01 0.54
C ARG A 221 -12.13 4.31 -0.24
N GLY A 222 -11.87 4.75 -1.48
CA GLY A 222 -10.70 4.36 -2.25
C GLY A 222 -9.44 5.12 -1.78
N SER A 223 -8.29 4.44 -1.87
CA SER A 223 -6.97 5.01 -1.61
C SER A 223 -6.06 4.76 -2.81
N LEU A 224 -5.86 5.77 -3.64
CA LEU A 224 -5.05 5.70 -4.85
C LEU A 224 -3.77 6.52 -4.66
N GLY A 225 -2.66 5.85 -4.26
CA GLY A 225 -1.36 6.50 -4.07
C GLY A 225 -1.43 7.69 -3.11
N ALA A 226 -2.05 7.52 -1.95
CA ALA A 226 -2.27 8.57 -0.96
C ALA A 226 -0.93 8.97 -0.31
N THR A 227 -0.16 9.82 -0.98
CA THR A 227 1.17 10.26 -0.52
C THR A 227 1.45 11.69 -0.97
N TYR A 228 2.34 12.34 -0.23
CA TYR A 228 3.06 13.56 -0.63
C TYR A 228 4.51 13.15 -0.92
N PRO A 229 4.87 12.77 -2.16
CA PRO A 229 6.14 12.07 -2.45
C PRO A 229 7.38 12.75 -1.88
N ASP A 230 7.54 14.04 -2.06
CA ASP A 230 8.71 14.80 -1.58
C ASP A 230 8.88 14.76 -0.05
N LYS A 231 7.78 14.64 0.68
CA LYS A 231 7.77 14.63 2.15
C LYS A 231 7.84 13.22 2.70
N ASP A 232 6.99 12.34 2.16
CA ASP A 232 6.74 11.04 2.77
C ASP A 232 7.88 10.04 2.48
N PHE A 233 8.52 10.10 1.29
CA PHE A 233 9.60 9.17 0.97
C PHE A 233 10.79 9.34 1.91
N ASN A 234 11.22 10.57 2.15
CA ASN A 234 12.28 10.86 3.11
C ASN A 234 11.86 10.52 4.56
N MET A 235 10.57 10.67 4.89
CA MET A 235 10.04 10.23 6.18
C MET A 235 10.13 8.70 6.33
N TYR A 236 9.73 7.90 5.35
CA TYR A 236 9.82 6.43 5.43
C TYR A 236 11.27 5.97 5.56
N LEU A 237 12.19 6.55 4.77
CA LEU A 237 13.62 6.24 4.83
C LEU A 237 14.24 6.64 6.19
N ARG A 238 13.82 7.77 6.75
CA ARG A 238 14.23 8.16 8.11
C ARG A 238 13.71 7.19 9.16
N LEU A 239 12.43 6.80 9.10
CA LEU A 239 11.86 5.82 10.02
C LEU A 239 12.58 4.46 9.93
N TYR A 240 13.04 4.07 8.73
CA TYR A 240 13.90 2.92 8.56
C TYR A 240 15.23 3.08 9.31
N LYS A 241 15.95 4.20 9.10
CA LYS A 241 17.21 4.51 9.81
C LYS A 241 17.05 4.52 11.34
N GLU A 242 15.86 4.91 11.82
CA GLU A 242 15.51 4.91 13.25
C GLU A 242 15.08 3.52 13.76
N GLY A 243 15.08 2.48 12.91
CA GLY A 243 14.64 1.12 13.26
C GLY A 243 13.13 0.97 13.51
N LYS A 244 12.32 1.95 13.13
CA LYS A 244 10.86 1.95 13.35
C LYS A 244 10.07 1.41 12.16
N PHE A 245 10.68 1.32 10.99
CA PHE A 245 10.04 0.90 9.74
C PHE A 245 10.98 -0.05 8.98
N PRO A 246 10.98 -1.37 9.27
CA PRO A 246 11.98 -2.32 8.77
C PRO A 246 11.80 -2.64 7.28
N LEU A 247 12.26 -1.74 6.39
CA LEU A 247 12.21 -1.92 4.93
C LEU A 247 13.06 -3.10 4.46
N ASP A 248 14.17 -3.37 5.13
CA ASP A 248 15.07 -4.48 4.85
C ASP A 248 14.40 -5.84 5.01
N GLN A 249 13.56 -5.99 6.04
CA GLN A 249 12.79 -7.21 6.24
C GLN A 249 11.68 -7.40 5.18
N LEU A 250 11.21 -6.30 4.56
CA LEU A 250 10.19 -6.37 3.53
C LEU A 250 10.75 -6.92 2.21
N VAL A 251 12.04 -6.71 1.91
CA VAL A 251 12.73 -7.24 0.73
C VAL A 251 13.25 -8.64 1.01
N THR A 252 12.50 -9.65 0.60
CA THR A 252 12.82 -11.06 0.89
C THR A 252 13.53 -11.78 -0.25
N LYS A 253 13.47 -11.24 -1.46
CA LYS A 253 14.14 -11.83 -2.64
C LYS A 253 14.78 -10.76 -3.51
N ARG A 254 15.86 -11.17 -4.16
CA ARG A 254 16.64 -10.36 -5.09
C ARG A 254 16.87 -11.17 -6.36
N TYR A 255 16.69 -10.53 -7.50
CA TYR A 255 16.85 -11.14 -8.82
C TYR A 255 17.72 -10.24 -9.69
N LYS A 256 18.45 -10.85 -10.63
CA LYS A 256 19.08 -10.10 -11.71
C LYS A 256 18.03 -9.68 -12.74
N LEU A 257 18.33 -8.64 -13.56
CA LEU A 257 17.40 -8.18 -14.60
C LEU A 257 17.00 -9.31 -15.56
N GLU A 258 17.95 -10.18 -15.94
CA GLU A 258 17.73 -11.32 -16.83
C GLU A 258 16.76 -12.35 -16.23
N GLU A 259 16.58 -12.36 -14.91
CA GLU A 259 15.68 -13.24 -14.19
C GLU A 259 14.26 -12.69 -14.04
N ILE A 260 13.92 -11.56 -14.69
CA ILE A 260 12.62 -10.87 -14.52
C ILE A 260 11.42 -11.79 -14.73
N ASN A 261 11.49 -12.68 -15.74
CA ASN A 261 10.40 -13.63 -16.00
C ASN A 261 10.22 -14.62 -14.85
N LYS A 262 11.32 -15.09 -14.25
CA LYS A 262 11.30 -15.95 -13.07
C LYS A 262 10.76 -15.20 -11.85
N ALA A 263 11.17 -13.94 -11.65
CA ALA A 263 10.66 -13.10 -10.58
C ALA A 263 9.12 -12.92 -10.68
N CYS A 264 8.60 -12.68 -11.89
CA CYS A 264 7.17 -12.61 -12.15
C CYS A 264 6.44 -13.93 -11.84
N GLN A 265 7.01 -15.07 -12.27
CA GLN A 265 6.44 -16.40 -11.99
C GLN A 265 6.43 -16.72 -10.48
N ASP A 266 7.52 -16.40 -9.77
CA ASP A 266 7.61 -16.60 -8.33
C ASP A 266 6.63 -15.71 -7.57
N LEU A 267 6.40 -14.47 -8.05
CA LEU A 267 5.37 -13.58 -7.50
C LEU A 267 3.97 -14.13 -7.71
N GLN A 268 3.62 -14.54 -8.94
CA GLN A 268 2.31 -15.11 -9.27
C GLN A 268 2.01 -16.41 -8.52
N SER A 269 3.03 -17.22 -8.28
CA SER A 269 2.90 -18.47 -7.52
C SER A 269 2.95 -18.31 -6.00
N GLY A 270 2.97 -17.07 -5.49
CA GLY A 270 2.97 -16.77 -4.06
C GLY A 270 4.28 -17.08 -3.30
N LYS A 271 5.38 -17.38 -4.01
CA LYS A 271 6.68 -17.74 -3.42
C LYS A 271 7.46 -16.55 -2.86
N ILE A 272 6.95 -15.34 -3.00
CA ILE A 272 7.58 -14.12 -2.49
C ILE A 272 6.77 -13.63 -1.29
N LEU A 273 7.36 -13.72 -0.11
CA LEU A 273 6.86 -13.03 1.07
C LEU A 273 7.32 -11.56 0.99
N GLY A 274 6.45 -10.62 1.28
CA GLY A 274 6.80 -9.20 1.21
C GLY A 274 7.07 -8.71 -0.22
N ARG A 275 8.31 -8.35 -0.53
CA ARG A 275 8.73 -7.78 -1.83
C ARG A 275 9.97 -8.46 -2.39
N ALA A 276 10.09 -8.41 -3.71
CA ALA A 276 11.31 -8.71 -4.42
C ALA A 276 11.81 -7.46 -5.15
N ILE A 277 13.11 -7.35 -5.36
CA ILE A 277 13.76 -6.30 -6.15
C ILE A 277 14.61 -6.90 -7.25
N LEU A 278 14.83 -6.09 -8.31
CA LEU A 278 15.82 -6.38 -9.35
C LEU A 278 17.11 -5.62 -9.02
N GLU A 279 18.24 -6.25 -9.20
CA GLU A 279 19.58 -5.68 -9.04
C GLU A 279 20.29 -5.67 -10.40
N TYR A 280 20.96 -4.56 -10.70
CA TYR A 280 21.67 -4.30 -11.94
C TYR A 280 23.17 -4.38 -11.74
#